data_14e489b29a8d556b047b198faa528fb9
#
_entry.id   14e489b29a8d556b047b198faa528fb9
#
_cell.length_a   1.000
_cell.length_b   1.000
_cell.length_c   1.000
_cell.angle_alpha   90.00
_cell.angle_beta   90.00
_cell.angle_gamma   90.00
#
_symmetry.space_group_name_H-M   'P 1'
#
loop_
_entity.id
_entity.type
_entity.pdbx_description
1 polymer ?
#
loop_
_entity_poly.entity_id
_entity_poly.type
_entity_poly.pdbx_seq_one_letter_code
_entity_poly.pdbx_strand_id
1 'polypeptide(L)'
;MRNILILGAGAGGTIVANMLRKELPETEWQITIIDREERHHYQAGYLFIPFGVYGEQDVLKPKKEFIPSGVTFVVDTVLRIDPSQRRVETLLGQYDYDWLIISTGCTIEPGEIEGMMEGWRTDIFDFYTLEGAVALRKKLKYF
;
A
#
# COMPACT_ATOMS: atom_id res chain seq x y z
N MET A 1 -5.27 26.53 8.29
CA MET A 1 -5.37 25.06 8.44
C MET A 1 -4.09 24.47 7.86
N ARG A 2 -3.43 23.57 8.57
CA ARG A 2 -2.18 22.92 8.13
C ARG A 2 -2.51 21.59 7.46
N ASN A 3 -1.78 21.25 6.41
CA ASN A 3 -2.04 20.07 5.58
C ASN A 3 -0.99 18.98 5.82
N ILE A 4 -1.45 17.80 6.22
CA ILE A 4 -0.63 16.59 6.25
C ILE A 4 -1.05 15.71 5.09
N LEU A 5 -0.09 15.35 4.25
CA LEU A 5 -0.30 14.43 3.14
C LEU A 5 0.44 13.13 3.41
N ILE A 6 -0.27 12.01 3.32
CA ILE A 6 0.27 10.67 3.51
C ILE A 6 0.18 9.94 2.17
N LEU A 7 1.30 9.45 1.65
CA LEU A 7 1.35 8.66 0.44
C LEU A 7 1.46 7.17 0.80
N GLY A 8 0.48 6.40 0.38
CA GLY A 8 0.33 4.99 0.70
C GLY A 8 -0.57 4.73 1.92
N ALA A 9 -1.71 4.07 1.69
CA ALA A 9 -2.67 3.63 2.70
C ALA A 9 -2.54 2.12 3.01
N GLY A 10 -1.31 1.63 3.03
CA GLY A 10 -0.96 0.32 3.56
C GLY A 10 -0.92 0.33 5.09
N ALA A 11 -0.31 -0.69 5.72
CA ALA A 11 -0.24 -0.79 7.18
C ALA A 11 0.41 0.45 7.82
N GLY A 12 1.56 0.91 7.31
CA GLY A 12 2.26 2.08 7.84
C GLY A 12 1.44 3.36 7.77
N GLY A 13 0.89 3.68 6.58
CA GLY A 13 0.10 4.90 6.38
C GLY A 13 -1.19 4.93 7.18
N THR A 14 -1.90 3.81 7.28
CA THR A 14 -3.12 3.74 8.09
C THR A 14 -2.84 3.86 9.59
N ILE A 15 -1.76 3.25 10.10
CA ILE A 15 -1.34 3.42 11.49
C ILE A 15 -1.05 4.90 11.79
N VAL A 16 -0.24 5.53 10.94
CA VAL A 16 0.12 6.95 11.10
C VAL A 16 -1.12 7.85 11.01
N ALA A 17 -2.02 7.61 10.06
CA ALA A 17 -3.26 8.38 9.92
C ALA A 17 -4.12 8.30 11.20
N ASN A 18 -4.25 7.10 11.79
CA ASN A 18 -5.00 6.89 13.03
C ASN A 18 -4.34 7.61 14.22
N MET A 19 -3.01 7.51 14.35
CA MET A 19 -2.28 8.18 15.42
C MET A 19 -2.39 9.70 15.31
N LEU A 20 -2.14 10.25 14.13
CA LEU A 20 -2.22 11.70 13.91
C LEU A 20 -3.65 12.22 14.12
N ARG A 21 -4.67 11.54 13.63
CA ARG A 21 -6.04 12.00 13.80
C ARG A 21 -6.51 12.01 15.26
N LYS A 22 -5.96 11.10 16.07
CA LYS A 22 -6.23 11.06 17.51
C LYS A 22 -5.63 12.24 18.27
N GLU A 23 -4.44 12.68 17.86
CA GLU A 23 -3.68 13.73 18.58
C GLU A 23 -3.93 15.15 18.02
N LEU A 24 -4.29 15.28 16.75
CA LEU A 24 -4.40 16.56 16.05
C LEU A 24 -5.87 16.94 15.84
N PRO A 25 -6.32 18.14 16.27
CA PRO A 25 -7.71 18.57 16.09
C PRO A 25 -8.02 18.88 14.61
N GLU A 26 -9.22 18.49 14.15
CA GLU A 26 -9.69 18.74 12.77
C GLU A 26 -9.83 20.23 12.43
N THR A 27 -10.01 21.06 13.44
CA THR A 27 -10.10 22.52 13.27
C THR A 27 -8.78 23.18 12.86
N GLU A 28 -7.65 22.49 13.08
CA GLU A 28 -6.32 23.03 12.79
C GLU A 28 -5.60 22.23 11.68
N TRP A 29 -5.92 20.94 11.56
CA TRP A 29 -5.20 20.01 10.70
C TRP A 29 -6.12 19.26 9.74
N GLN A 30 -5.83 19.38 8.46
CA GLN A 30 -6.38 18.51 7.43
C GLN A 30 -5.40 17.36 7.17
N ILE A 31 -5.89 16.13 7.20
CA ILE A 31 -5.09 14.94 6.90
C ILE A 31 -5.69 14.29 5.65
N THR A 32 -4.86 14.14 4.63
CA THR A 32 -5.22 13.42 3.39
C THR A 32 -4.29 12.24 3.21
N ILE A 33 -4.84 11.08 2.90
CA ILE A 33 -4.08 9.87 2.57
C ILE A 33 -4.42 9.46 1.14
N ILE A 34 -3.38 9.26 0.31
CA ILE A 34 -3.52 8.88 -1.11
C ILE A 34 -2.96 7.48 -1.30
N ASP A 35 -3.69 6.65 -2.02
CA ASP A 35 -3.22 5.34 -2.45
C ASP A 35 -3.81 5.00 -3.82
N ARG A 36 -3.07 4.26 -4.63
CA ARG A 36 -3.53 3.83 -5.95
C ARG A 36 -4.61 2.73 -5.90
N GLU A 37 -4.79 2.07 -4.76
CA GLU A 37 -5.69 0.93 -4.60
C GLU A 37 -6.69 1.12 -3.46
N GLU A 38 -7.93 0.68 -3.66
CA GLU A 38 -8.98 0.72 -2.63
C GLU A 38 -8.87 -0.41 -1.60
N ARG A 39 -8.18 -1.50 -1.95
CA ARG A 39 -8.09 -2.71 -1.12
C ARG A 39 -6.85 -2.67 -0.24
N HIS A 40 -7.06 -2.95 1.03
CA HIS A 40 -5.98 -3.22 1.98
C HIS A 40 -5.60 -4.69 1.87
N HIS A 41 -4.30 -4.92 1.75
CA HIS A 41 -3.73 -6.25 1.65
C HIS A 41 -3.16 -6.68 3.01
N TYR A 42 -3.72 -7.74 3.60
CA TYR A 42 -3.14 -8.38 4.76
C TYR A 42 -1.94 -9.23 4.33
N GLN A 43 -0.80 -8.58 4.14
CA GLN A 43 0.39 -9.17 3.55
C GLN A 43 0.91 -10.38 4.32
N ALA A 44 0.85 -10.36 5.66
CA ALA A 44 1.24 -11.51 6.48
C ALA A 44 0.40 -12.77 6.18
N GLY A 45 -0.82 -12.60 5.67
CA GLY A 45 -1.70 -13.69 5.27
C GLY A 45 -1.27 -14.39 3.98
N TYR A 46 -0.43 -13.76 3.16
CA TYR A 46 0.02 -14.35 1.89
C TYR A 46 0.79 -15.66 2.08
N LEU A 47 1.53 -15.78 3.19
CA LEU A 47 2.23 -17.01 3.56
C LEU A 47 1.29 -18.23 3.63
N PHE A 48 0.02 -18.03 3.94
CA PHE A 48 -0.95 -19.10 4.13
C PHE A 48 -1.73 -19.49 2.86
N ILE A 49 -1.68 -18.66 1.82
CA ILE A 49 -2.37 -18.90 0.54
C ILE A 49 -1.82 -20.15 -0.18
N PRO A 50 -0.51 -20.37 -0.30
CA PRO A 50 0.03 -21.55 -0.99
C PRO A 50 -0.47 -22.87 -0.40
N PHE A 51 -0.69 -22.90 0.92
CA PHE A 51 -1.11 -24.10 1.66
C PHE A 51 -2.64 -24.24 1.77
N GLY A 52 -3.40 -23.32 1.15
CA GLY A 52 -4.86 -23.38 1.13
C GLY A 52 -5.55 -23.02 2.44
N VAL A 53 -4.82 -22.47 3.43
CA VAL A 53 -5.38 -22.00 4.70
C VAL A 53 -6.20 -20.71 4.49
N TYR A 54 -5.69 -19.81 3.64
CA TYR A 54 -6.41 -18.62 3.18
C TYR A 54 -6.68 -18.67 1.68
N GLY A 55 -7.82 -18.12 1.28
CA GLY A 55 -8.10 -17.72 -0.10
C GLY A 55 -7.66 -16.28 -0.36
N GLU A 56 -7.68 -15.88 -1.63
CA GLU A 56 -7.32 -14.51 -2.03
C GLU A 56 -8.20 -13.44 -1.37
N GLN A 57 -9.50 -13.73 -1.19
CA GLN A 57 -10.44 -12.79 -0.60
C GLN A 57 -10.29 -12.63 0.93
N ASP A 58 -9.72 -13.62 1.59
CA ASP A 58 -9.54 -13.59 3.05
C ASP A 58 -8.48 -12.56 3.47
N VAL A 59 -7.56 -12.23 2.56
CA VAL A 59 -6.45 -11.29 2.79
C VAL A 59 -6.72 -9.88 2.26
N LEU A 60 -7.93 -9.65 1.70
CA LEU A 60 -8.32 -8.37 1.10
C LEU A 60 -9.47 -7.73 1.88
N LYS A 61 -9.31 -6.47 2.26
CA LYS A 61 -10.35 -5.67 2.94
C LYS A 61 -10.42 -4.27 2.31
N PRO A 62 -11.58 -3.59 2.36
CA PRO A 62 -11.65 -2.19 1.95
C PRO A 62 -10.76 -1.31 2.84
N LYS A 63 -9.90 -0.48 2.25
CA LYS A 63 -9.03 0.44 3.01
C LYS A 63 -9.81 1.40 3.89
N LYS A 64 -11.01 1.79 3.46
CA LYS A 64 -11.90 2.68 4.23
C LYS A 64 -12.22 2.17 5.63
N GLU A 65 -12.18 0.87 5.86
CA GLU A 65 -12.43 0.27 7.19
C GLU A 65 -11.31 0.57 8.19
N PHE A 66 -10.13 0.93 7.71
CA PHE A 66 -8.92 1.19 8.52
C PHE A 66 -8.57 2.67 8.64
N ILE A 67 -9.23 3.53 7.86
CA ILE A 67 -8.98 4.97 7.84
C ILE A 67 -9.99 5.64 8.78
N PRO A 68 -9.54 6.42 9.78
CA PRO A 68 -10.42 7.03 10.76
C PRO A 68 -11.25 8.16 10.13
N SER A 69 -12.40 8.48 10.75
CA SER A 69 -13.16 9.67 10.42
C SER A 69 -12.29 10.91 10.56
N GLY A 70 -12.56 11.96 9.76
CA GLY A 70 -11.75 13.18 9.73
C GLY A 70 -10.41 13.06 8.98
N VAL A 71 -10.17 11.92 8.32
CA VAL A 71 -9.09 11.73 7.35
C VAL A 71 -9.69 11.54 5.96
N THR A 72 -9.26 12.35 4.99
CA THR A 72 -9.68 12.23 3.59
C THR A 72 -8.89 11.12 2.91
N PHE A 73 -9.57 10.08 2.44
CA PHE A 73 -8.96 9.02 1.62
C PHE A 73 -9.21 9.29 0.15
N VAL A 74 -8.13 9.32 -0.63
CA VAL A 74 -8.16 9.52 -2.08
C VAL A 74 -7.53 8.31 -2.76
N VAL A 75 -8.28 7.73 -3.71
CA VAL A 75 -7.76 6.67 -4.58
C VAL A 75 -7.20 7.33 -5.83
N ASP A 76 -5.87 7.42 -5.89
CA ASP A 76 -5.17 8.09 -6.99
C ASP A 76 -3.71 7.63 -7.07
N THR A 77 -3.08 7.81 -8.22
CA THR A 77 -1.69 7.44 -8.47
C THR A 77 -0.80 8.66 -8.39
N VAL A 78 0.20 8.61 -7.51
CA VAL A 78 1.22 9.64 -7.41
C VAL A 78 2.15 9.56 -8.61
N LEU A 79 2.36 10.69 -9.29
CA LEU A 79 3.24 10.82 -10.45
C LEU A 79 4.56 11.47 -10.08
N ARG A 80 4.51 12.52 -9.24
CA ARG A 80 5.69 13.31 -8.91
C ARG A 80 5.55 13.95 -7.54
N ILE A 81 6.67 14.09 -6.85
CA ILE A 81 6.81 14.87 -5.63
C ILE A 81 7.76 16.03 -5.93
N ASP A 82 7.32 17.25 -5.66
CA ASP A 82 8.16 18.45 -5.71
C ASP A 82 8.36 19.01 -4.29
N PRO A 83 9.46 18.67 -3.63
CA PRO A 83 9.73 19.13 -2.27
C PRO A 83 9.97 20.63 -2.18
N SER A 84 10.45 21.28 -3.25
CA SER A 84 10.74 22.71 -3.27
C SER A 84 9.45 23.53 -3.23
N GLN A 85 8.41 23.06 -3.91
CA GLN A 85 7.08 23.65 -3.91
C GLN A 85 6.14 23.04 -2.84
N ARG A 86 6.59 22.02 -2.11
CA ARG A 86 5.76 21.23 -1.17
C ARG A 86 4.47 20.73 -1.83
N ARG A 87 4.61 20.12 -3.00
CA ARG A 87 3.50 19.67 -3.84
C ARG A 87 3.68 18.25 -4.32
N VAL A 88 2.57 17.51 -4.35
CA VAL A 88 2.48 16.19 -4.96
C VAL A 88 1.54 16.28 -6.16
N GLU A 89 1.98 15.78 -7.30
CA GLU A 89 1.18 15.62 -8.52
C GLU A 89 0.68 14.18 -8.62
N THR A 90 -0.59 14.03 -8.94
CA THR A 90 -1.26 12.74 -9.14
C THR A 90 -1.94 12.70 -10.50
N LEU A 91 -2.52 11.58 -10.88
CA LEU A 91 -3.26 11.48 -12.14
C LEU A 91 -4.49 12.40 -12.18
N LEU A 92 -5.15 12.61 -11.04
CA LEU A 92 -6.41 13.35 -10.97
C LEU A 92 -6.25 14.81 -10.49
N GLY A 93 -5.07 15.19 -9.95
CA GLY A 93 -4.88 16.54 -9.45
C GLY A 93 -3.54 16.80 -8.77
N GLN A 94 -3.51 17.86 -7.99
CA GLN A 94 -2.33 18.27 -7.23
C GLN A 94 -2.69 18.53 -5.78
N TYR A 95 -1.77 18.22 -4.87
CA TYR A 95 -1.93 18.34 -3.43
C TYR A 95 -0.76 19.10 -2.84
N ASP A 96 -1.04 20.26 -2.24
CA ASP A 96 -0.05 21.01 -1.46
C ASP A 96 -0.02 20.46 -0.03
N TYR A 97 1.16 20.48 0.60
CA TYR A 97 1.33 19.97 1.96
C TYR A 97 2.26 20.86 2.80
N ASP A 98 2.01 20.89 4.10
CA ASP A 98 2.97 21.39 5.09
C ASP A 98 3.89 20.26 5.56
N TRP A 99 3.32 19.04 5.68
CA TRP A 99 4.02 17.82 6.08
C TRP A 99 3.70 16.68 5.13
N LEU A 100 4.75 16.01 4.65
CA LEU A 100 4.63 14.86 3.77
C LEU A 100 5.14 13.60 4.47
N ILE A 101 4.33 12.56 4.46
CA ILE A 101 4.67 11.23 4.98
C ILE A 101 4.64 10.26 3.80
N ILE A 102 5.77 9.58 3.55
CA ILE A 102 5.88 8.59 2.48
C ILE A 102 5.85 7.21 3.10
N SER A 103 4.81 6.44 2.78
CA SER A 103 4.53 5.09 3.28
C SER A 103 4.06 4.17 2.16
N THR A 104 4.69 4.30 0.99
CA THR A 104 4.30 3.60 -0.25
C THR A 104 4.70 2.12 -0.28
N GLY A 105 5.46 1.66 0.71
CA GLY A 105 5.97 0.29 0.76
C GLY A 105 7.15 0.07 -0.17
N CYS A 106 7.39 -1.20 -0.50
CA CYS A 106 8.45 -1.63 -1.41
C CYS A 106 7.94 -2.73 -2.36
N THR A 107 8.71 -3.01 -3.39
CA THR A 107 8.49 -4.10 -4.34
C THR A 107 9.69 -5.02 -4.38
N ILE A 108 9.49 -6.22 -4.92
CA ILE A 108 10.58 -7.17 -5.17
C ILE A 108 11.14 -6.88 -6.55
N GLU A 109 12.47 -6.82 -6.65
CA GLU A 109 13.22 -6.65 -7.90
C GLU A 109 14.04 -7.92 -8.20
N PRO A 110 13.43 -8.95 -8.79
CA PRO A 110 14.11 -10.23 -9.03
C PRO A 110 15.26 -10.09 -10.02
N GLY A 111 15.26 -9.06 -10.86
CA GLY A 111 16.34 -8.75 -11.81
C GLY A 111 17.68 -8.36 -11.17
N GLU A 112 17.70 -8.04 -9.87
CA GLU A 112 18.95 -7.76 -9.14
C GLU A 112 19.75 -9.02 -8.77
N ILE A 113 19.14 -10.21 -8.95
CA ILE A 113 19.78 -11.50 -8.65
C ILE A 113 19.94 -12.27 -9.96
N GLU A 114 21.18 -12.62 -10.29
CA GLU A 114 21.51 -13.38 -11.50
C GLU A 114 20.75 -14.72 -11.55
N GLY A 115 20.11 -15.02 -12.70
CA GLY A 115 19.32 -16.23 -12.93
C GLY A 115 17.92 -16.24 -12.31
N MET A 116 17.56 -15.27 -11.46
CA MET A 116 16.26 -15.29 -10.79
C MET A 116 15.11 -15.02 -11.76
N MET A 117 15.31 -14.15 -12.76
CA MET A 117 14.26 -13.80 -13.74
C MET A 117 13.82 -14.98 -14.60
N GLU A 118 14.74 -15.90 -14.93
CA GLU A 118 14.46 -17.05 -15.81
C GLU A 118 13.44 -18.02 -15.21
N GLY A 119 13.45 -18.16 -13.87
CA GLY A 119 12.51 -19.01 -13.14
C GLY A 119 11.38 -18.27 -12.43
N TRP A 120 11.32 -16.93 -12.57
CA TRP A 120 10.36 -16.12 -11.80
C TRP A 120 8.92 -16.51 -12.08
N ARG A 121 8.17 -16.85 -11.01
CA ARG A 121 6.77 -17.30 -11.05
C ARG A 121 6.53 -18.63 -11.79
N THR A 122 7.59 -19.37 -12.16
CA THR A 122 7.50 -20.72 -12.72
C THR A 122 8.12 -21.77 -11.81
N ASP A 123 9.30 -21.48 -11.28
CA ASP A 123 10.08 -22.36 -10.39
C ASP A 123 10.57 -21.62 -9.13
N ILE A 124 10.64 -20.28 -9.21
CA ILE A 124 10.99 -19.38 -8.12
C ILE A 124 9.76 -18.55 -7.78
N PHE A 125 9.35 -18.55 -6.51
CA PHE A 125 8.12 -17.89 -6.06
C PHE A 125 8.40 -17.00 -4.87
N ASP A 126 7.55 -15.97 -4.69
CA ASP A 126 7.49 -15.14 -3.51
C ASP A 126 6.14 -15.31 -2.78
N PHE A 127 6.10 -15.00 -1.50
CA PHE A 127 4.86 -14.76 -0.74
C PHE A 127 4.82 -13.32 -0.24
N TYR A 128 5.58 -12.45 -0.85
CA TYR A 128 5.56 -11.02 -0.58
C TYR A 128 4.43 -10.32 -1.33
N THR A 129 4.06 -10.88 -2.48
CA THR A 129 2.95 -10.40 -3.31
C THR A 129 1.80 -11.41 -3.34
N LEU A 130 0.58 -10.93 -3.56
CA LEU A 130 -0.58 -11.80 -3.71
C LEU A 130 -0.42 -12.73 -4.91
N GLU A 131 0.05 -12.17 -6.03
CA GLU A 131 0.28 -12.91 -7.27
C GLU A 131 1.32 -14.03 -7.09
N GLY A 132 2.39 -13.77 -6.34
CA GLY A 132 3.42 -14.75 -6.02
C GLY A 132 2.86 -15.91 -5.19
N ALA A 133 2.13 -15.58 -4.13
CA ALA A 133 1.50 -16.58 -3.28
C ALA A 133 0.48 -17.45 -4.05
N VAL A 134 -0.33 -16.84 -4.93
CA VAL A 134 -1.28 -17.55 -5.79
C VAL A 134 -0.58 -18.43 -6.82
N ALA A 135 0.52 -17.96 -7.43
CA ALA A 135 1.32 -18.72 -8.37
C ALA A 135 1.92 -19.96 -7.70
N LEU A 136 2.48 -19.81 -6.50
CA LEU A 136 3.00 -20.92 -5.71
C LEU A 136 1.90 -21.93 -5.36
N ARG A 137 0.71 -21.48 -4.95
CA ARG A 137 -0.43 -22.36 -4.69
C ARG A 137 -0.79 -23.22 -5.91
N LYS A 138 -0.75 -22.63 -7.10
CA LYS A 138 -1.01 -23.37 -8.35
C LYS A 138 0.07 -24.41 -8.60
N LYS A 139 1.35 -24.07 -8.42
CA LYS A 139 2.47 -24.99 -8.62
C LYS A 139 2.39 -26.19 -7.66
N LEU A 140 2.12 -25.95 -6.38
CA LEU A 140 2.04 -26.99 -5.36
C LEU A 140 0.95 -28.07 -5.61
N LYS A 141 -0.08 -27.76 -6.40
CA LYS A 141 -1.10 -28.75 -6.76
C LYS A 141 -0.59 -29.85 -7.71
N TYR A 142 0.54 -29.62 -8.36
CA TYR A 142 1.12 -30.55 -9.35
C TYR A 142 2.47 -31.12 -8.88
N PHE A 143 2.76 -30.94 -7.60
CA PHE A 143 3.94 -31.49 -6.93
C PHE A 143 3.53 -32.77 -6.19
#